data_42b5b62f6e07ea72b1048ef6e1269b08
#
_entry.id   42b5b62f6e07ea72b1048ef6e1269b08
#
_cell.length_a   1.000
_cell.length_b   1.000
_cell.length_c   1.000
_cell.angle_alpha   90.00
_cell.angle_beta   90.00
_cell.angle_gamma   90.00
#
_symmetry.space_group_name_H-M   'P 1'
#
loop_
_entity.id
_entity.type
_entity.pdbx_description
1 polymer ?
#
loop_
_entity_poly.entity_id
_entity_poly.type
_entity_poly.pdbx_seq_one_letter_code
_entity_poly.pdbx_strand_id
1 'polypeptide(L)'
;VVCKYDGNSSFNQKVKPLVRNLSPYEIKKRKDKRWPGVITQDKRTYILHFYKCCSETEDILLASANDLYDWNYPCFPEDLSFYRANGLCWFYSITHEQCAFLESEEPDDIRFMKKNLGLEIRDIDSLSLEDELAQPFIERL
;
A
#
# COMPACT_ATOMS: atom_id res chain seq x y z
N VAL A 1 -7.66 -1.94 -1.52
CA VAL A 1 -6.57 -0.95 -1.60
C VAL A 1 -6.53 -0.15 -0.32
N VAL A 2 -5.36 0.08 0.19
CA VAL A 2 -5.14 0.91 1.37
C VAL A 2 -4.17 2.02 1.02
N CYS A 3 -4.48 3.23 1.46
CA CYS A 3 -3.62 4.40 1.32
C CYS A 3 -3.46 5.08 2.67
N LYS A 4 -2.27 5.48 3.01
CA LYS A 4 -1.96 6.22 4.23
C LYS A 4 -2.15 7.72 4.04
N TYR A 5 -2.71 8.37 5.07
CA TYR A 5 -2.96 9.80 5.09
C TYR A 5 -2.78 10.37 6.51
N ASP A 6 -2.06 11.48 6.68
CA ASP A 6 -1.77 12.01 8.01
C ASP A 6 -2.85 12.95 8.59
N GLY A 7 -3.88 13.25 7.82
CA GLY A 7 -4.99 14.09 8.27
C GLY A 7 -4.66 15.58 8.40
N ASN A 8 -3.47 16.02 8.04
CA ASN A 8 -3.06 17.42 8.18
C ASN A 8 -3.61 18.27 7.02
N SER A 9 -4.12 19.44 7.34
CA SER A 9 -4.89 20.31 6.42
C SER A 9 -4.09 20.93 5.26
N SER A 10 -2.77 20.77 5.25
CA SER A 10 -1.89 21.27 4.19
C SER A 10 -1.80 20.39 2.95
N PHE A 11 -2.71 19.43 2.81
CA PHE A 11 -2.74 18.56 1.66
C PHE A 11 -2.90 19.32 0.35
N ASN A 12 -1.97 18.97 -0.52
CA ASN A 12 -1.90 19.45 -1.87
C ASN A 12 -3.28 19.32 -2.58
N GLN A 13 -3.59 20.26 -3.44
CA GLN A 13 -4.82 20.30 -4.24
C GLN A 13 -5.07 19.01 -5.04
N LYS A 14 -4.04 18.21 -5.31
CA LYS A 14 -4.13 16.93 -6.01
C LYS A 14 -4.74 15.80 -5.17
N VAL A 15 -4.47 15.76 -3.87
CA VAL A 15 -4.96 14.67 -2.99
C VAL A 15 -6.46 14.75 -2.74
N LYS A 16 -6.99 15.97 -2.58
CA LYS A 16 -8.43 16.16 -2.33
C LYS A 16 -9.34 15.58 -3.44
N PRO A 17 -9.07 15.83 -4.74
CA PRO A 17 -9.85 15.21 -5.81
C PRO A 17 -9.76 13.68 -5.80
N LEU A 18 -8.56 13.12 -5.59
CA LEU A 18 -8.36 11.68 -5.52
C LEU A 18 -9.18 11.04 -4.39
N VAL A 19 -9.03 11.55 -3.16
CA VAL A 19 -9.79 11.04 -2.00
C VAL A 19 -11.29 11.18 -2.22
N ARG A 20 -11.76 12.27 -2.84
CA ARG A 20 -13.18 12.44 -3.20
C ARG A 20 -13.63 11.40 -4.22
N ASN A 21 -12.85 11.14 -5.25
CA ASN A 21 -13.18 10.16 -6.28
C ASN A 21 -13.19 8.73 -5.74
N LEU A 22 -12.32 8.42 -4.79
CA LEU A 22 -12.26 7.13 -4.11
C LEU A 22 -13.34 6.96 -3.01
N SER A 23 -13.91 8.07 -2.49
CA SER A 23 -14.83 8.02 -1.36
C SER A 23 -16.07 7.13 -1.54
N PRO A 24 -16.68 6.97 -2.74
CA PRO A 24 -17.78 6.03 -2.93
C PRO A 24 -17.41 4.56 -2.71
N TYR A 25 -16.13 4.25 -2.80
CA TYR A 25 -15.58 2.90 -2.68
C TYR A 25 -14.93 2.64 -1.33
N GLU A 26 -15.01 3.61 -0.42
CA GLU A 26 -14.40 3.47 0.90
C GLU A 26 -15.15 2.46 1.76
N ILE A 27 -14.43 1.43 2.21
CA ILE A 27 -14.96 0.37 3.07
C ILE A 27 -14.87 0.79 4.54
N LYS A 28 -13.70 1.31 4.94
CA LYS A 28 -13.42 1.76 6.30
C LYS A 28 -12.26 2.73 6.36
N LYS A 29 -12.15 3.41 7.50
CA LYS A 29 -10.96 4.16 7.94
C LYS A 29 -10.47 3.61 9.27
N ARG A 30 -9.16 3.63 9.46
CA ARG A 30 -8.56 3.28 10.73
C ARG A 30 -7.43 4.25 11.07
N LYS A 31 -7.33 4.63 12.32
CA LYS A 31 -6.16 5.35 12.84
C LYS A 31 -5.16 4.34 13.37
N ASP A 32 -3.94 4.37 12.86
CA ASP A 32 -2.88 3.45 13.29
C ASP A 32 -1.50 4.11 13.19
N LYS A 33 -0.54 3.49 13.84
CA LYS A 33 0.89 3.76 13.73
C LYS A 33 1.63 2.71 12.90
N ARG A 34 0.90 1.70 12.43
CA ARG A 34 1.43 0.56 11.68
C ARG A 34 0.61 0.29 10.44
N TRP A 35 1.29 0.00 9.35
CA TRP A 35 0.72 -0.50 8.11
C TRP A 35 1.75 -1.42 7.44
N PRO A 36 1.44 -2.14 6.35
CA PRO A 36 2.36 -3.09 5.75
C PRO A 36 3.74 -2.48 5.52
N GLY A 37 4.77 -3.16 6.03
CA GLY A 37 6.16 -2.75 5.92
C GLY A 37 6.61 -1.59 6.82
N VAL A 38 5.72 -0.95 7.57
CA VAL A 38 6.06 0.27 8.34
C VAL A 38 5.52 0.23 9.76
N ILE A 39 6.39 0.56 10.72
CA ILE A 39 6.04 0.82 12.12
C ILE A 39 6.61 2.19 12.49
N THR A 40 5.75 3.17 12.77
CA THR A 40 6.23 4.49 13.16
C THR A 40 6.48 4.58 14.66
N GLN A 41 7.61 5.17 15.03
CA GLN A 41 7.96 5.45 16.43
C GLN A 41 7.58 6.87 16.86
N ASP A 42 7.12 7.69 15.93
CA ASP A 42 6.71 9.06 16.23
C ASP A 42 5.40 9.09 17.02
N LYS A 43 5.05 10.29 17.55
CA LYS A 43 3.80 10.48 18.32
C LYS A 43 2.57 10.64 17.41
N ARG A 44 2.75 10.71 16.10
CA ARG A 44 1.65 10.91 15.15
C ARG A 44 0.86 9.63 14.95
N THR A 45 -0.40 9.80 14.64
CA THR A 45 -1.29 8.72 14.23
C THR A 45 -1.73 9.01 12.81
N TYR A 46 -1.64 8.01 11.97
CA TYR A 46 -1.97 8.10 10.56
C TYR A 46 -3.36 7.55 10.30
N ILE A 47 -4.01 8.03 9.26
CA ILE A 47 -5.32 7.52 8.84
C ILE A 47 -5.07 6.58 7.66
N LEU A 48 -5.44 5.32 7.83
CA LEU A 48 -5.45 4.33 6.78
C LEU A 48 -6.85 4.29 6.16
N HIS A 49 -6.92 4.49 4.86
CA HIS A 49 -8.14 4.44 4.07
C HIS A 49 -8.20 3.12 3.32
N PHE A 50 -9.27 2.37 3.51
CA PHE A 50 -9.50 1.09 2.85
C PHE A 50 -10.58 1.24 1.79
N TYR A 51 -10.26 0.89 0.55
CA TYR A 51 -11.16 0.99 -0.58
C TYR A 51 -11.42 -0.39 -1.19
N LYS A 52 -12.63 -0.58 -1.70
CA LYS A 52 -12.96 -1.77 -2.49
C LYS A 52 -12.04 -1.84 -3.71
N CYS A 53 -11.51 -3.02 -4.00
CA CYS A 53 -10.76 -3.27 -5.23
C CYS A 53 -11.75 -3.69 -6.32
N CYS A 54 -11.95 -2.81 -7.30
CA CYS A 54 -12.83 -3.01 -8.44
C CYS A 54 -12.33 -2.20 -9.65
N SER A 55 -12.90 -2.40 -10.82
CA SER A 55 -12.50 -1.71 -12.05
C SER A 55 -12.49 -0.19 -11.91
N GLU A 56 -13.50 0.37 -11.25
CA GLU A 56 -13.61 1.81 -11.08
C GLU A 56 -12.50 2.39 -10.19
N THR A 57 -12.12 1.68 -9.12
CA THR A 57 -10.98 2.10 -8.28
C THR A 57 -9.65 1.91 -9.01
N GLU A 58 -9.51 0.87 -9.83
CA GLU A 58 -8.35 0.67 -10.70
C GLU A 58 -8.20 1.85 -11.66
N ASP A 59 -9.24 2.22 -12.37
CA ASP A 59 -9.25 3.36 -13.30
C ASP A 59 -8.85 4.67 -12.61
N ILE A 60 -9.36 4.92 -11.39
CA ILE A 60 -9.03 6.11 -10.61
C ILE A 60 -7.54 6.11 -10.23
N LEU A 61 -7.00 4.97 -9.79
CA LEU A 61 -5.60 4.86 -9.40
C LEU A 61 -4.67 5.06 -10.60
N LEU A 62 -4.95 4.39 -11.72
CA LEU A 62 -4.15 4.49 -12.94
C LEU A 62 -4.21 5.90 -13.56
N ALA A 63 -5.35 6.57 -13.48
CA ALA A 63 -5.48 7.95 -13.97
C ALA A 63 -4.79 8.98 -13.06
N SER A 64 -4.47 8.63 -11.82
CA SER A 64 -3.92 9.55 -10.83
C SER A 64 -2.40 9.64 -10.84
N ALA A 65 -1.72 8.55 -11.12
CA ALA A 65 -0.27 8.44 -11.06
C ALA A 65 0.27 7.60 -12.23
N ASN A 66 1.47 7.91 -12.70
CA ASN A 66 2.11 7.19 -13.80
C ASN A 66 3.01 6.06 -13.30
N ASP A 67 3.46 6.14 -12.06
CA ASP A 67 4.38 5.20 -11.43
C ASP A 67 3.92 4.84 -10.03
N LEU A 68 4.32 3.66 -9.55
CA LEU A 68 4.05 3.20 -8.20
C LEU A 68 4.64 4.15 -7.15
N TYR A 69 5.80 4.70 -7.41
CA TYR A 69 6.53 5.58 -6.48
C TYR A 69 6.11 7.06 -6.56
N ASP A 70 5.17 7.40 -7.44
CA ASP A 70 4.47 8.69 -7.40
C ASP A 70 3.58 8.82 -6.16
N TRP A 71 3.17 7.67 -5.57
CA TRP A 71 2.33 7.62 -4.35
C TRP A 71 3.13 8.03 -3.11
N ASN A 72 3.54 9.28 -3.08
CA ASN A 72 4.39 9.85 -2.05
C ASN A 72 3.87 11.20 -1.58
N TYR A 73 4.02 11.45 -0.27
CA TYR A 73 3.72 12.76 0.34
C TYR A 73 4.64 13.86 -0.24
N PRO A 74 4.16 15.08 -0.46
CA PRO A 74 2.83 15.62 -0.17
C PRO A 74 1.84 15.51 -1.34
N CYS A 75 2.21 14.90 -2.43
CA CYS A 75 1.42 14.89 -3.67
C CYS A 75 0.29 13.87 -3.64
N PHE A 76 0.52 12.73 -3.03
CA PHE A 76 -0.43 11.62 -2.91
C PHE A 76 -0.42 11.02 -1.50
N PRO A 77 -1.45 10.24 -1.14
CA PRO A 77 -1.37 9.33 0.01
C PRO A 77 -0.22 8.36 -0.20
N GLU A 78 0.53 8.07 0.86
CA GLU A 78 1.68 7.17 0.77
C GLU A 78 1.30 5.69 0.89
N ASP A 79 2.20 4.84 0.39
CA ASP A 79 2.29 3.43 0.69
C ASP A 79 1.03 2.64 0.28
N LEU A 80 0.82 2.52 -1.02
CA LEU A 80 -0.25 1.68 -1.55
C LEU A 80 -0.07 0.22 -1.11
N SER A 81 -1.16 -0.37 -0.64
CA SER A 81 -1.20 -1.77 -0.26
C SER A 81 -2.44 -2.46 -0.80
N PHE A 82 -2.31 -3.70 -1.22
CA PHE A 82 -3.39 -4.51 -1.76
C PHE A 82 -3.60 -5.75 -0.91
N TYR A 83 -4.87 -5.97 -0.55
CA TYR A 83 -5.29 -7.08 0.30
C TYR A 83 -6.16 -8.05 -0.48
N ARG A 84 -5.97 -9.33 -0.25
CA ARG A 84 -6.87 -10.38 -0.73
C ARG A 84 -8.18 -10.37 0.07
N ALA A 85 -9.19 -11.07 -0.42
CA ALA A 85 -10.49 -11.18 0.25
C ALA A 85 -10.39 -11.83 1.64
N ASN A 86 -9.36 -12.65 1.89
CA ASN A 86 -9.08 -13.26 3.19
C ASN A 86 -8.40 -12.31 4.19
N GLY A 87 -8.14 -11.05 3.80
CA GLY A 87 -7.50 -10.04 4.63
C GLY A 87 -5.97 -10.06 4.64
N LEU A 88 -5.33 -10.97 3.91
CA LEU A 88 -3.88 -10.98 3.77
C LEU A 88 -3.42 -9.87 2.82
N CYS A 89 -2.45 -9.07 3.25
CA CYS A 89 -1.76 -8.15 2.38
C CYS A 89 -0.85 -8.95 1.46
N TRP A 90 -1.04 -8.85 0.15
CA TRP A 90 -0.24 -9.58 -0.82
C TRP A 90 0.73 -8.70 -1.59
N PHE A 91 0.51 -7.39 -1.55
CA PHE A 91 1.40 -6.41 -2.17
C PHE A 91 1.36 -5.12 -1.36
N TYR A 92 2.52 -4.52 -1.11
CA TYR A 92 2.63 -3.18 -0.54
C TYR A 92 3.88 -2.46 -1.02
N SER A 93 3.84 -1.13 -0.99
CA SER A 93 4.98 -0.28 -1.29
C SER A 93 5.39 0.51 -0.07
N ILE A 94 6.70 0.78 0.04
CA ILE A 94 7.29 1.79 0.92
C ILE A 94 7.87 2.84 0.00
N THR A 95 7.04 3.81 -0.34
CA THR A 95 7.29 4.70 -1.49
C THR A 95 8.49 5.60 -1.28
N HIS A 96 8.71 6.11 -0.05
CA HIS A 96 9.87 6.95 0.25
C HIS A 96 11.21 6.19 0.22
N GLU A 97 11.18 4.87 0.30
CA GLU A 97 12.35 3.99 0.14
C GLU A 97 12.48 3.43 -1.28
N GLN A 98 11.50 3.73 -2.15
CA GLN A 98 11.41 3.16 -3.51
C GLN A 98 11.43 1.63 -3.52
N CYS A 99 10.78 1.02 -2.54
CA CYS A 99 10.67 -0.41 -2.39
C CYS A 99 9.21 -0.87 -2.53
N ALA A 100 9.02 -2.04 -3.09
CA ALA A 100 7.73 -2.73 -3.11
C ALA A 100 7.93 -4.21 -2.83
N PHE A 101 6.96 -4.79 -2.15
CA PHE A 101 7.02 -6.16 -1.67
C PHE A 101 5.78 -6.93 -2.13
N LEU A 102 6.01 -8.15 -2.54
CA LEU A 102 4.96 -9.11 -2.87
C LEU A 102 5.06 -10.27 -1.89
N GLU A 103 3.97 -10.55 -1.20
CA GLU A 103 3.84 -11.73 -0.33
C GLU A 103 2.84 -12.70 -0.97
N SER A 104 3.33 -13.71 -1.65
CA SER A 104 2.50 -14.74 -2.27
C SER A 104 3.23 -16.07 -2.31
N GLU A 105 2.51 -17.12 -1.93
CA GLU A 105 2.94 -18.52 -2.14
C GLU A 105 2.51 -19.03 -3.51
N GLU A 106 1.69 -18.27 -4.25
CA GLU A 106 1.16 -18.66 -5.54
C GLU A 106 2.20 -18.50 -6.65
N PRO A 107 2.65 -19.59 -7.31
CA PRO A 107 3.70 -19.52 -8.33
C PRO A 107 3.33 -18.60 -9.51
N ASP A 108 2.04 -18.47 -9.81
CA ASP A 108 1.56 -17.65 -10.92
C ASP A 108 1.67 -16.15 -10.61
N ASP A 109 1.42 -15.74 -9.37
CA ASP A 109 1.66 -14.37 -8.94
C ASP A 109 3.15 -14.01 -9.08
N ILE A 110 4.02 -14.87 -8.57
CA ILE A 110 5.47 -14.70 -8.62
C ILE A 110 5.94 -14.61 -10.08
N ARG A 111 5.45 -15.50 -10.94
CA ARG A 111 5.79 -15.52 -12.37
C ARG A 111 5.32 -14.25 -13.08
N PHE A 112 4.10 -13.81 -12.79
CA PHE A 112 3.53 -12.59 -13.36
C PHE A 112 4.37 -11.37 -13.00
N MET A 113 4.73 -11.21 -11.73
CA MET A 113 5.51 -10.08 -11.24
C MET A 113 6.91 -10.04 -11.84
N LYS A 114 7.61 -11.19 -11.89
CA LYS A 114 8.93 -11.28 -12.55
C LYS A 114 8.86 -10.87 -14.01
N LYS A 115 7.86 -11.38 -14.74
CA LYS A 115 7.74 -11.17 -16.19
C LYS A 115 7.32 -9.76 -16.57
N ASN A 116 6.38 -9.16 -15.82
CA ASN A 116 5.71 -7.93 -16.25
C ASN A 116 6.24 -6.67 -15.57
N LEU A 117 6.80 -6.79 -14.37
CA LEU A 117 7.26 -5.63 -13.60
C LEU A 117 8.78 -5.54 -13.47
N GLY A 118 9.51 -6.56 -13.93
CA GLY A 118 10.96 -6.59 -13.82
C GLY A 118 11.48 -6.53 -12.39
N LEU A 119 10.63 -6.86 -11.41
CA LEU A 119 10.98 -6.80 -10.00
C LEU A 119 11.98 -7.89 -9.63
N GLU A 120 12.99 -7.51 -8.89
CA GLU A 120 13.88 -8.46 -8.22
C GLU A 120 13.11 -9.12 -7.08
N ILE A 121 12.87 -10.43 -7.18
CA ILE A 121 12.15 -11.18 -6.16
C ILE A 121 13.17 -11.88 -5.29
N ARG A 122 13.19 -11.53 -4.00
CA ARG A 122 13.95 -12.24 -2.97
C ARG A 122 13.06 -13.28 -2.32
N ASP A 123 13.60 -14.48 -2.17
CA ASP A 123 12.92 -15.54 -1.44
C ASP A 123 13.01 -15.25 0.06
N ILE A 124 11.88 -15.32 0.79
CA ILE A 124 11.84 -15.07 2.24
C ILE A 124 12.78 -16.01 2.99
N ASP A 125 12.93 -17.25 2.52
CA ASP A 125 13.86 -18.22 3.10
C ASP A 125 15.35 -17.78 3.01
N SER A 126 15.65 -16.75 2.22
CA SER A 126 17.00 -16.17 2.10
C SER A 126 17.24 -14.96 3.00
N LEU A 127 16.22 -14.47 3.70
CA LEU A 127 16.32 -13.32 4.60
C LEU A 127 16.89 -13.77 5.95
N SER A 128 17.84 -13.00 6.47
CA SER A 128 18.38 -13.25 7.80
C SER A 128 17.38 -12.88 8.89
N LEU A 129 17.52 -13.47 10.10
CA LEU A 129 16.65 -13.21 11.25
C LEU A 129 16.51 -11.73 11.65
N GLU A 130 17.38 -10.86 11.17
CA GLU A 130 17.31 -9.40 11.38
C GLU A 130 16.19 -8.76 10.53
N ASP A 131 15.80 -9.42 9.44
CA ASP A 131 14.71 -8.99 8.58
C ASP A 131 13.32 -9.48 9.08
N GLU A 132 13.27 -10.39 10.06
CA GLU A 132 12.01 -10.89 10.67
C GLU A 132 11.21 -9.81 11.42
N LEU A 133 11.81 -8.67 11.74
CA LEU A 133 11.07 -7.53 12.31
C LEU A 133 10.12 -6.87 11.31
N ALA A 134 10.23 -7.21 10.04
CA ALA A 134 9.28 -6.88 8.98
C ALA A 134 8.16 -7.93 8.84
N GLN A 135 7.81 -8.62 9.93
CA GLN A 135 6.75 -9.64 9.89
C GLN A 135 5.46 -9.11 9.26
N PRO A 136 4.81 -9.94 8.42
CA PRO A 136 3.59 -9.54 7.75
C PRO A 136 2.55 -9.10 8.78
N PHE A 137 1.96 -7.94 8.54
CA PHE A 137 0.89 -7.41 9.37
C PHE A 137 -0.38 -8.20 9.08
N ILE A 138 -0.54 -9.35 9.75
CA ILE A 138 -1.74 -10.17 9.65
C ILE A 138 -2.83 -9.45 10.44
N GLU A 139 -3.69 -8.76 9.74
CA GLU A 139 -4.93 -8.25 10.29
C GLU A 139 -6.07 -9.19 9.98
N ARG A 140 -6.66 -9.75 11.03
CA ARG A 140 -8.00 -10.34 10.90
C ARG A 140 -9.00 -9.19 10.72
N LEU A 141 -9.55 -9.09 9.51
CA LEU A 141 -10.69 -8.22 9.20
C LEU A 141 -11.94 -8.69 9.93
#